data_b4c627501f0ffcbe636c382c4469ca82
#
_entry.id   b4c627501f0ffcbe636c382c4469ca82
#
_cell.length_a   1.000
_cell.length_b   1.000
_cell.length_c   1.000
_cell.angle_alpha   90.00
_cell.angle_beta   90.00
_cell.angle_gamma   90.00
#
_symmetry.space_group_name_H-M   'P 1'
#
loop_
_entity.id
_entity.type
_entity.pdbx_description
1 polymer ?
#
loop_
_entity_poly.entity_id
_entity_poly.type
_entity_poly.pdbx_seq_one_letter_code
_entity_poly.pdbx_strand_id
1 'polypeptide(L)'
;YVCFESDSSIVDGIAKVFPVFFFLVAALVVITTMTRMVDEQRTQIGVLKALGYDRNAILGKYVFYSASATLIGGFTGFISGSYIFPWVIWYAYGMMYNFSDIIFVIDWKLGLLSILAALLCAVGSTLFSCYRELSEVPSQLIRPKTPAIGKRIFLEKISFIWNRLSFLRKVSLRNIFRYKKRFFMMVIGVCGCTSLLVAAFGINDSIKNVVSDQYDNIYHVDYTVTFDKDLSEEEKQEFIDENSSVISDCLFLNTLSVDARSGDSIKSVNM
;
A
#
# COMPACT_ATOMS: atom_id res chain seq x y z
N TYR A 1 13.40 26.18 -7.07
CA TYR A 1 13.52 25.05 -8.02
C TYR A 1 14.01 23.79 -7.30
N VAL A 2 15.04 23.85 -6.46
CA VAL A 2 15.62 22.68 -5.76
C VAL A 2 14.61 21.96 -4.86
N CYS A 3 13.83 22.69 -4.09
CA CYS A 3 12.78 22.10 -3.23
C CYS A 3 11.72 21.36 -4.04
N PHE A 4 11.26 21.96 -5.14
CA PHE A 4 10.26 21.33 -6.01
C PHE A 4 10.79 20.06 -6.69
N GLU A 5 12.06 20.05 -7.10
CA GLU A 5 12.69 18.85 -7.69
C GLU A 5 12.85 17.73 -6.66
N SER A 6 13.17 18.07 -5.42
CA SER A 6 13.20 17.12 -4.30
C SER A 6 11.83 16.51 -4.03
N ASP A 7 10.79 17.33 -3.95
CA ASP A 7 9.41 16.88 -3.72
C ASP A 7 8.89 16.00 -4.87
N SER A 8 9.20 16.39 -6.12
CA SER A 8 8.89 15.60 -7.30
C SER A 8 9.56 14.22 -7.27
N SER A 9 10.83 14.16 -6.84
CA SER A 9 11.58 12.89 -6.68
C SER A 9 10.96 11.98 -5.62
N ILE A 10 10.45 12.53 -4.51
CA ILE A 10 9.75 11.76 -3.47
C ILE A 10 8.46 11.15 -4.04
N VAL A 11 7.68 11.96 -4.76
CA VAL A 11 6.44 11.48 -5.41
C VAL A 11 6.73 10.39 -6.44
N ASP A 12 7.80 10.52 -7.24
CA ASP A 12 8.23 9.49 -8.19
C ASP A 12 8.65 8.19 -7.48
N GLY A 13 9.35 8.29 -6.35
CA GLY A 13 9.70 7.14 -5.52
C GLY A 13 8.46 6.39 -5.01
N ILE A 14 7.47 7.12 -4.53
CA ILE A 14 6.19 6.57 -4.09
C ILE A 14 5.46 5.90 -5.27
N ALA A 15 5.40 6.58 -6.42
CA ALA A 15 4.74 6.09 -7.62
C ALA A 15 5.34 4.78 -8.16
N LYS A 16 6.61 4.50 -7.90
CA LYS A 16 7.27 3.24 -8.29
C LYS A 16 6.97 2.08 -7.33
N VAL A 17 6.88 2.34 -6.04
CA VAL A 17 6.75 1.30 -5.00
C VAL A 17 5.30 0.90 -4.76
N PHE A 18 4.39 1.86 -4.66
CA PHE A 18 2.98 1.60 -4.31
C PHE A 18 2.24 0.67 -5.27
N PRO A 19 2.38 0.78 -6.61
CA PRO A 19 1.70 -0.12 -7.53
C PRO A 19 2.04 -1.58 -7.31
N VAL A 20 3.28 -1.90 -6.93
CA VAL A 20 3.71 -3.29 -6.66
C VAL A 20 2.91 -3.87 -5.48
N PHE A 21 2.75 -3.10 -4.40
CA PHE A 21 1.93 -3.51 -3.26
C PHE A 21 0.46 -3.68 -3.63
N PHE A 22 -0.11 -2.75 -4.41
CA PHE A 22 -1.50 -2.85 -4.84
C PHE A 22 -1.75 -4.07 -5.73
N PHE A 23 -0.86 -4.37 -6.68
CA PHE A 23 -0.98 -5.58 -7.50
C PHE A 23 -0.84 -6.85 -6.67
N LEU A 24 0.04 -6.88 -5.67
CA LEU A 24 0.18 -8.02 -4.77
C LEU A 24 -1.10 -8.24 -3.96
N VAL A 25 -1.66 -7.20 -3.39
CA VAL A 25 -2.94 -7.27 -2.65
C VAL A 25 -4.07 -7.68 -3.58
N ALA A 26 -4.16 -7.11 -4.78
CA ALA A 26 -5.15 -7.48 -5.78
C ALA A 26 -5.05 -8.96 -6.17
N ALA A 27 -3.84 -9.47 -6.40
CA ALA A 27 -3.60 -10.90 -6.67
C ALA A 27 -4.12 -11.79 -5.53
N LEU A 28 -3.82 -11.44 -4.28
CA LEU A 28 -4.29 -12.19 -3.11
C LEU A 28 -5.83 -12.19 -3.01
N VAL A 29 -6.47 -11.06 -3.25
CA VAL A 29 -7.93 -10.95 -3.26
C VAL A 29 -8.53 -11.80 -4.37
N VAL A 30 -7.98 -11.73 -5.59
CA VAL A 30 -8.43 -12.54 -6.73
C VAL A 30 -8.27 -14.04 -6.43
N ILE A 31 -7.10 -14.47 -5.95
CA ILE A 31 -6.86 -15.88 -5.58
C ILE A 31 -7.87 -16.35 -4.54
N THR A 32 -8.12 -15.55 -3.52
CA THR A 32 -9.07 -15.89 -2.45
C THR A 32 -10.49 -16.02 -2.99
N THR A 33 -10.94 -15.05 -3.78
CA THR A 33 -12.28 -15.01 -4.37
C THR A 33 -12.49 -16.14 -5.36
N MET A 34 -11.52 -16.38 -6.26
CA MET A 34 -11.63 -17.45 -7.25
C MET A 34 -11.58 -18.84 -6.62
N THR A 35 -10.72 -19.05 -5.61
CA THR A 35 -10.69 -20.32 -4.87
C THR A 35 -12.03 -20.60 -4.22
N ARG A 36 -12.64 -19.59 -3.59
CA ARG A 36 -13.95 -19.69 -2.99
C ARG A 36 -15.04 -19.97 -4.01
N MET A 37 -15.07 -19.25 -5.12
CA MET A 37 -16.04 -19.42 -6.20
C MET A 37 -15.99 -20.83 -6.81
N VAL A 38 -14.77 -21.34 -7.05
CA VAL A 38 -14.57 -22.70 -7.57
C VAL A 38 -14.99 -23.75 -6.55
N ASP A 39 -14.68 -23.57 -5.27
CA ASP A 39 -15.11 -24.47 -4.19
C ASP A 39 -16.65 -24.53 -4.08
N GLU A 40 -17.33 -23.38 -4.19
CA GLU A 40 -18.80 -23.30 -4.12
C GLU A 40 -19.47 -23.93 -5.35
N GLN A 41 -18.87 -23.81 -6.52
CA GLN A 41 -19.37 -24.37 -7.79
C GLN A 41 -18.83 -25.75 -8.11
N ARG A 42 -18.14 -26.42 -7.18
CA ARG A 42 -17.46 -27.71 -7.39
C ARG A 42 -18.38 -28.77 -8.00
N THR A 43 -19.59 -28.94 -7.49
CA THR A 43 -20.58 -29.90 -8.00
C THR A 43 -20.97 -29.60 -9.44
N GLN A 44 -21.18 -28.32 -9.80
CA GLN A 44 -21.49 -27.91 -11.17
C GLN A 44 -20.33 -28.24 -12.12
N ILE A 45 -19.09 -27.98 -11.67
CA ILE A 45 -17.89 -28.32 -12.43
C ILE A 45 -17.81 -29.84 -12.67
N GLY A 46 -18.13 -30.63 -11.64
CA GLY A 46 -18.17 -32.08 -11.74
C GLY A 46 -19.18 -32.59 -12.76
N VAL A 47 -20.38 -32.00 -12.76
CA VAL A 47 -21.45 -32.34 -13.72
C VAL A 47 -21.04 -31.95 -15.14
N LEU A 48 -20.51 -30.75 -15.37
CA LEU A 48 -20.04 -30.31 -16.68
C LEU A 48 -18.95 -31.24 -17.23
N LYS A 49 -18.00 -31.65 -16.40
CA LYS A 49 -16.97 -32.63 -16.78
C LYS A 49 -17.55 -34.02 -17.10
N ALA A 50 -18.56 -34.46 -16.34
CA ALA A 50 -19.24 -35.72 -16.59
C ALA A 50 -20.02 -35.70 -17.90
N LEU A 51 -20.54 -34.54 -18.33
CA LEU A 51 -21.17 -34.30 -19.63
C LEU A 51 -20.17 -34.19 -20.78
N GLY A 52 -18.86 -34.30 -20.51
CA GLY A 52 -17.82 -34.25 -21.57
C GLY A 52 -17.26 -32.88 -21.89
N TYR A 53 -17.60 -31.83 -21.13
CA TYR A 53 -16.99 -30.52 -21.33
C TYR A 53 -15.49 -30.57 -21.01
N ASP A 54 -14.70 -30.02 -21.93
CA ASP A 54 -13.25 -29.92 -21.74
C ASP A 54 -12.89 -28.97 -20.60
N ARG A 55 -11.77 -29.27 -19.98
CA ARG A 55 -11.21 -28.48 -18.88
C ARG A 55 -11.04 -27.00 -19.27
N ASN A 56 -10.56 -26.74 -20.47
CA ASN A 56 -10.32 -25.38 -20.97
C ASN A 56 -11.62 -24.60 -21.14
N ALA A 57 -12.71 -25.24 -21.56
CA ALA A 57 -14.02 -24.61 -21.67
C ALA A 57 -14.56 -24.18 -20.30
N ILE A 58 -14.40 -25.04 -19.29
CA ILE A 58 -14.81 -24.73 -17.91
C ILE A 58 -13.95 -23.62 -17.33
N LEU A 59 -12.63 -23.67 -17.55
CA LEU A 59 -11.66 -22.67 -17.10
C LEU A 59 -11.95 -21.31 -17.75
N GLY A 60 -12.33 -21.29 -19.03
CA GLY A 60 -12.68 -20.09 -19.78
C GLY A 60 -13.77 -19.27 -19.13
N LYS A 61 -14.76 -19.88 -18.45
CA LYS A 61 -15.81 -19.19 -17.68
C LYS A 61 -15.22 -18.33 -16.58
N TYR A 62 -14.26 -18.88 -15.80
CA TYR A 62 -13.64 -18.19 -14.67
C TYR A 62 -12.66 -17.11 -15.14
N VAL A 63 -11.92 -17.39 -16.21
CA VAL A 63 -11.02 -16.41 -16.84
C VAL A 63 -11.83 -15.25 -17.41
N PHE A 64 -12.93 -15.53 -18.11
CA PHE A 64 -13.80 -14.47 -18.65
C PHE A 64 -14.37 -13.58 -17.54
N TYR A 65 -14.84 -14.18 -16.45
CA TYR A 65 -15.34 -13.43 -15.29
C TYR A 65 -14.26 -12.53 -14.68
N SER A 66 -13.08 -13.08 -14.42
CA SER A 66 -11.95 -12.34 -13.86
C SER A 66 -11.45 -11.24 -14.81
N ALA A 67 -11.33 -11.55 -16.10
CA ALA A 67 -10.88 -10.58 -17.11
C ALA A 67 -11.87 -9.44 -17.31
N SER A 68 -13.17 -9.73 -17.40
CA SER A 68 -14.20 -8.70 -17.57
C SER A 68 -14.27 -7.77 -16.36
N ALA A 69 -14.22 -8.32 -15.14
CA ALA A 69 -14.19 -7.53 -13.91
C ALA A 69 -12.96 -6.63 -13.85
N THR A 70 -11.79 -7.17 -14.23
CA THR A 70 -10.53 -6.40 -14.24
C THR A 70 -10.53 -5.33 -15.32
N LEU A 71 -11.08 -5.59 -16.50
CA LEU A 71 -11.18 -4.57 -17.56
C LEU A 71 -12.09 -3.42 -17.14
N ILE A 72 -13.28 -3.72 -16.62
CA ILE A 72 -14.22 -2.69 -16.15
C ILE A 72 -13.60 -1.90 -15.00
N GLY A 73 -13.07 -2.59 -13.99
CA GLY A 73 -12.43 -1.97 -12.83
C GLY A 73 -11.17 -1.18 -13.19
N GLY A 74 -10.35 -1.71 -14.10
CA GLY A 74 -9.14 -1.05 -14.59
C GLY A 74 -9.42 0.22 -15.37
N PHE A 75 -10.41 0.17 -16.26
CA PHE A 75 -10.82 1.34 -17.06
C PHE A 75 -11.43 2.45 -16.19
N THR A 76 -12.38 2.08 -15.31
CA THR A 76 -12.99 3.05 -14.37
C THR A 76 -11.97 3.59 -13.38
N GLY A 77 -11.08 2.73 -12.86
CA GLY A 77 -10.00 3.13 -11.97
C GLY A 77 -8.98 4.04 -12.62
N PHE A 78 -8.60 3.77 -13.88
CA PHE A 78 -7.69 4.63 -14.64
C PHE A 78 -8.28 6.02 -14.87
N ILE A 79 -9.53 6.11 -15.35
CA ILE A 79 -10.17 7.40 -15.59
C ILE A 79 -10.32 8.18 -14.28
N SER A 80 -10.90 7.57 -13.24
CA SER A 80 -11.10 8.26 -11.97
C SER A 80 -9.78 8.65 -11.31
N GLY A 81 -8.77 7.77 -11.36
CA GLY A 81 -7.45 8.05 -10.82
C GLY A 81 -6.73 9.20 -11.54
N SER A 82 -6.84 9.25 -12.87
CA SER A 82 -6.23 10.32 -13.68
C SER A 82 -6.81 11.72 -13.41
N TYR A 83 -8.00 11.81 -12.82
CA TYR A 83 -8.58 13.09 -12.40
C TYR A 83 -8.37 13.37 -10.90
N ILE A 84 -8.62 12.36 -10.05
CA ILE A 84 -8.61 12.55 -8.59
C ILE A 84 -7.20 12.80 -8.07
N PHE A 85 -6.21 11.98 -8.47
CA PHE A 85 -4.86 12.12 -7.92
C PHE A 85 -4.17 13.44 -8.28
N PRO A 86 -4.16 13.90 -9.56
CA PRO A 86 -3.58 15.19 -9.88
C PRO A 86 -4.29 16.34 -9.16
N TRP A 87 -5.61 16.28 -9.01
CA TRP A 87 -6.37 17.28 -8.27
C TRP A 87 -6.00 17.35 -6.80
N VAL A 88 -5.88 16.18 -6.13
CA VAL A 88 -5.47 16.10 -4.72
C VAL A 88 -4.04 16.61 -4.52
N ILE A 89 -3.12 16.23 -5.41
CA ILE A 89 -1.74 16.68 -5.36
C ILE A 89 -1.66 18.21 -5.57
N TRP A 90 -2.36 18.72 -6.57
CA TRP A 90 -2.41 20.16 -6.84
C TRP A 90 -2.96 20.95 -5.65
N TYR A 91 -4.02 20.44 -5.02
CA TYR A 91 -4.61 21.07 -3.82
C TYR A 91 -3.63 21.05 -2.64
N ALA A 92 -2.95 19.94 -2.41
CA ALA A 92 -2.00 19.79 -1.31
C ALA A 92 -0.77 20.72 -1.47
N TYR A 93 -0.20 20.77 -2.67
CA TYR A 93 0.96 21.60 -2.95
C TYR A 93 0.61 23.08 -3.20
N GLY A 94 -0.63 23.38 -3.55
CA GLY A 94 -1.11 24.76 -3.72
C GLY A 94 -1.05 25.60 -2.45
N MET A 95 -0.93 24.99 -1.29
CA MET A 95 -0.67 25.68 -0.02
C MET A 95 0.78 26.18 0.11
N MET A 96 1.73 25.50 -0.54
CA MET A 96 3.17 25.77 -0.44
C MET A 96 3.71 26.53 -1.65
N TYR A 97 3.13 26.28 -2.82
CA TYR A 97 3.57 26.85 -4.08
C TYR A 97 2.43 27.59 -4.77
N ASN A 98 2.73 28.73 -5.34
CA ASN A 98 1.75 29.48 -6.12
C ASN A 98 1.70 28.89 -7.55
N PHE A 99 0.92 27.82 -7.73
CA PHE A 99 0.74 27.17 -9.02
C PHE A 99 -0.33 27.90 -9.86
N SER A 100 -0.11 27.91 -11.16
CA SER A 100 -1.17 28.25 -12.14
C SER A 100 -2.21 27.13 -12.22
N ASP A 101 -3.20 27.28 -13.10
CA ASP A 101 -4.26 26.30 -13.28
C ASP A 101 -3.73 24.92 -13.65
N ILE A 102 -4.42 23.89 -13.14
CA ILE A 102 -4.08 22.49 -13.37
C ILE A 102 -4.40 22.08 -14.81
N ILE A 103 -3.45 21.47 -15.50
CA ILE A 103 -3.66 20.87 -16.82
C ILE A 103 -3.71 19.35 -16.65
N PHE A 104 -4.87 18.74 -16.93
CA PHE A 104 -5.02 17.29 -16.89
C PHE A 104 -4.43 16.65 -18.15
N VAL A 105 -3.34 15.93 -17.99
CA VAL A 105 -2.72 15.15 -19.06
C VAL A 105 -2.97 13.67 -18.82
N ILE A 106 -3.71 13.03 -19.71
CA ILE A 106 -3.99 11.59 -19.63
C ILE A 106 -2.98 10.84 -20.49
N ASP A 107 -2.10 10.08 -19.87
CA ASP A 107 -1.17 9.21 -20.59
C ASP A 107 -1.81 7.84 -20.86
N TRP A 108 -2.35 7.69 -22.06
CA TRP A 108 -2.98 6.45 -22.52
C TRP A 108 -2.01 5.27 -22.59
N LYS A 109 -0.71 5.51 -22.80
CA LYS A 109 0.30 4.43 -22.83
C LYS A 109 0.49 3.82 -21.46
N LEU A 110 0.65 4.66 -20.42
CA LEU A 110 0.72 4.22 -19.04
C LEU A 110 -0.58 3.55 -18.58
N GLY A 111 -1.73 4.11 -18.98
CA GLY A 111 -3.04 3.52 -18.70
C GLY A 111 -3.19 2.12 -19.27
N LEU A 112 -2.86 1.95 -20.56
CA LEU A 112 -2.92 0.65 -21.24
C LEU A 112 -1.97 -0.37 -20.58
N LEU A 113 -0.74 0.04 -20.27
CA LEU A 113 0.25 -0.80 -19.60
C LEU A 113 -0.24 -1.26 -18.22
N SER A 114 -0.83 -0.35 -17.46
CA SER A 114 -1.37 -0.65 -16.11
C SER A 114 -2.55 -1.62 -16.19
N ILE A 115 -3.48 -1.43 -17.12
CA ILE A 115 -4.61 -2.34 -17.35
C ILE A 115 -4.11 -3.72 -17.79
N LEU A 116 -3.11 -3.76 -18.68
CA LEU A 116 -2.51 -5.03 -19.11
C LEU A 116 -1.85 -5.77 -17.96
N ALA A 117 -1.09 -5.06 -17.13
CA ALA A 117 -0.47 -5.64 -15.94
C ALA A 117 -1.51 -6.16 -14.94
N ALA A 118 -2.59 -5.41 -14.70
CA ALA A 118 -3.70 -5.84 -13.87
C ALA A 118 -4.38 -7.11 -14.42
N LEU A 119 -4.58 -7.16 -15.73
CA LEU A 119 -5.21 -8.29 -16.41
C LEU A 119 -4.32 -9.54 -16.34
N LEU A 120 -3.03 -9.40 -16.57
CA LEU A 120 -2.08 -10.51 -16.40
C LEU A 120 -2.06 -11.03 -14.96
N CYS A 121 -2.07 -10.14 -13.98
CA CYS A 121 -2.13 -10.47 -12.57
C CYS A 121 -3.44 -11.22 -12.22
N ALA A 122 -4.59 -10.71 -12.65
CA ALA A 122 -5.89 -11.31 -12.35
C ALA A 122 -6.11 -12.65 -13.06
N VAL A 123 -5.79 -12.74 -14.35
CA VAL A 123 -5.90 -13.98 -15.12
C VAL A 123 -4.90 -15.02 -14.60
N GLY A 124 -3.64 -14.63 -14.35
CA GLY A 124 -2.64 -15.53 -13.78
C GLY A 124 -3.05 -16.08 -12.42
N SER A 125 -3.58 -15.23 -11.54
CA SER A 125 -4.11 -15.63 -10.23
C SER A 125 -5.31 -16.58 -10.35
N THR A 126 -6.19 -16.32 -11.31
CA THR A 126 -7.35 -17.17 -11.61
C THR A 126 -6.92 -18.53 -12.13
N LEU A 127 -6.00 -18.58 -13.09
CA LEU A 127 -5.45 -19.82 -13.61
C LEU A 127 -4.80 -20.66 -12.50
N PHE A 128 -3.97 -20.01 -11.67
CA PHE A 128 -3.31 -20.68 -10.55
C PHE A 128 -4.31 -21.27 -9.55
N SER A 129 -5.37 -20.52 -9.22
CA SER A 129 -6.41 -20.94 -8.29
C SER A 129 -7.26 -22.10 -8.83
N CYS A 130 -7.69 -22.00 -10.09
CA CYS A 130 -8.60 -22.96 -10.72
C CYS A 130 -7.89 -24.24 -11.16
N TYR A 131 -6.61 -24.16 -11.54
CA TYR A 131 -5.89 -25.28 -12.14
C TYR A 131 -5.95 -26.55 -11.29
N ARG A 132 -5.76 -26.41 -9.99
CA ARG A 132 -5.72 -27.52 -9.04
C ARG A 132 -7.07 -28.23 -8.90
N GLU A 133 -8.15 -27.48 -8.71
CA GLU A 133 -9.49 -28.04 -8.52
C GLU A 133 -10.02 -28.66 -9.82
N LEU A 134 -9.73 -28.02 -10.96
CA LEU A 134 -10.10 -28.54 -12.27
C LEU A 134 -9.29 -29.78 -12.70
N SER A 135 -8.22 -30.14 -11.99
CA SER A 135 -7.48 -31.38 -12.25
C SER A 135 -8.14 -32.61 -11.64
N GLU A 136 -9.06 -32.45 -10.69
CA GLU A 136 -9.76 -33.58 -10.05
C GLU A 136 -10.71 -34.30 -11.01
N VAL A 137 -10.91 -35.60 -10.80
CA VAL A 137 -11.82 -36.43 -11.61
C VAL A 137 -13.30 -36.09 -11.30
N PRO A 138 -14.22 -36.24 -12.27
CA PRO A 138 -15.63 -35.87 -12.11
C PRO A 138 -16.29 -36.54 -10.89
N SER A 139 -16.01 -37.81 -10.65
CA SER A 139 -16.57 -38.58 -9.54
C SER A 139 -16.21 -38.01 -8.15
N GLN A 140 -15.04 -37.36 -8.02
CA GLN A 140 -14.60 -36.73 -6.78
C GLN A 140 -15.18 -35.33 -6.65
N LEU A 141 -15.45 -34.63 -7.76
CA LEU A 141 -16.02 -33.28 -7.76
C LEU A 141 -17.50 -33.27 -7.38
N ILE A 142 -18.26 -34.29 -7.82
CA ILE A 142 -19.70 -34.42 -7.52
C ILE A 142 -19.92 -34.80 -6.05
N ARG A 143 -19.01 -35.57 -5.45
CA ARG A 143 -19.14 -35.92 -4.03
C ARG A 143 -18.80 -34.73 -3.13
N PRO A 144 -19.58 -34.49 -2.05
CA PRO A 144 -19.20 -33.51 -1.04
C PRO A 144 -17.78 -33.80 -0.53
N LYS A 145 -16.95 -32.78 -0.41
CA LYS A 145 -15.60 -32.91 0.20
C LYS A 145 -15.78 -33.52 1.60
N THR A 146 -15.22 -34.71 1.81
CA THR A 146 -15.14 -35.27 3.17
C THR A 146 -14.41 -34.29 4.06
N PRO A 147 -14.97 -33.93 5.23
CA PRO A 147 -14.30 -33.02 6.15
C PRO A 147 -12.90 -33.54 6.49
N ALA A 148 -11.89 -32.70 6.39
CA ALA A 148 -10.53 -33.09 6.77
C ALA A 148 -10.52 -33.64 8.21
N ILE A 149 -9.82 -34.77 8.42
CA ILE A 149 -9.69 -35.39 9.73
C ILE A 149 -9.16 -34.35 10.72
N GLY A 150 -9.91 -34.10 11.79
CA GLY A 150 -9.54 -33.12 12.80
C GLY A 150 -8.28 -33.57 13.56
N LYS A 151 -7.18 -32.87 13.35
CA LYS A 151 -5.98 -33.06 14.19
C LYS A 151 -6.13 -32.24 15.47
N ARG A 152 -5.56 -32.73 16.59
CA ARG A 152 -5.52 -31.97 17.84
C ARG A 152 -4.86 -30.61 17.60
N ILE A 153 -5.47 -29.56 18.12
CA ILE A 153 -5.01 -28.19 17.95
C ILE A 153 -4.01 -27.87 19.08
N PHE A 154 -3.03 -27.02 18.78
CA PHE A 154 -2.06 -26.58 19.78
C PHE A 154 -2.73 -25.95 21.03
N LEU A 155 -3.84 -25.21 20.83
CA LEU A 155 -4.61 -24.65 21.95
C LEU A 155 -5.24 -25.71 22.87
N GLU A 156 -5.48 -26.94 22.40
CA GLU A 156 -5.97 -28.05 23.24
C GLU A 156 -4.92 -28.54 24.24
N LYS A 157 -3.62 -28.27 24.00
CA LYS A 157 -2.55 -28.57 24.91
C LYS A 157 -2.52 -27.60 26.11
N ILE A 158 -3.11 -26.42 25.98
CA ILE A 158 -3.19 -25.41 27.02
C ILE A 158 -4.52 -25.56 27.75
N SER A 159 -4.58 -26.50 28.69
CA SER A 159 -5.82 -26.86 29.40
C SER A 159 -6.49 -25.68 30.10
N PHE A 160 -5.71 -24.71 30.59
CA PHE A 160 -6.23 -23.52 31.28
C PHE A 160 -7.12 -22.64 30.38
N ILE A 161 -6.70 -22.42 29.13
CA ILE A 161 -7.47 -21.64 28.16
C ILE A 161 -8.61 -22.50 27.59
N TRP A 162 -8.32 -23.75 27.25
CA TRP A 162 -9.29 -24.64 26.63
C TRP A 162 -10.51 -24.89 27.48
N ASN A 163 -10.34 -25.10 28.80
CA ASN A 163 -11.44 -25.39 29.71
C ASN A 163 -12.38 -24.18 29.94
N ARG A 164 -11.89 -22.95 29.78
CA ARG A 164 -12.71 -21.73 29.90
C ARG A 164 -13.50 -21.39 28.65
N LEU A 165 -13.25 -22.03 27.51
CA LEU A 165 -13.94 -21.78 26.27
C LEU A 165 -15.29 -22.50 26.24
N SER A 166 -16.37 -21.79 25.79
CA SER A 166 -17.67 -22.38 25.52
C SER A 166 -17.59 -23.36 24.35
N PHE A 167 -18.54 -24.29 24.26
CA PHE A 167 -18.61 -25.30 23.22
C PHE A 167 -18.54 -24.71 21.79
N LEU A 168 -19.30 -23.64 21.52
CA LEU A 168 -19.31 -22.97 20.24
C LEU A 168 -17.93 -22.42 19.84
N ARG A 169 -17.22 -21.80 20.81
CA ARG A 169 -15.87 -21.28 20.56
C ARG A 169 -14.87 -22.42 20.29
N LYS A 170 -15.00 -23.54 21.01
CA LYS A 170 -14.18 -24.73 20.73
C LYS A 170 -14.38 -25.27 19.34
N VAL A 171 -15.65 -25.35 18.88
CA VAL A 171 -15.99 -25.81 17.51
C VAL A 171 -15.47 -24.82 16.46
N SER A 172 -15.65 -23.51 16.67
CA SER A 172 -15.14 -22.48 15.75
C SER A 172 -13.63 -22.55 15.61
N LEU A 173 -12.90 -22.65 16.72
CA LEU A 173 -11.44 -22.79 16.70
C LEU A 173 -11.01 -24.06 15.97
N ARG A 174 -11.66 -25.19 16.22
CA ARG A 174 -11.38 -26.43 15.49
C ARG A 174 -11.62 -26.29 14.00
N ASN A 175 -12.67 -25.58 13.57
CA ASN A 175 -12.95 -25.31 12.17
C ASN A 175 -11.88 -24.42 11.52
N ILE A 176 -11.45 -23.35 12.18
CA ILE A 176 -10.36 -22.47 11.72
C ILE A 176 -9.09 -23.28 11.47
N PHE A 177 -8.67 -24.08 12.45
CA PHE A 177 -7.47 -24.89 12.33
C PHE A 177 -7.61 -26.10 11.39
N ARG A 178 -8.84 -26.53 11.09
CA ARG A 178 -9.11 -27.54 10.06
C ARG A 178 -8.86 -26.99 8.66
N TYR A 179 -9.24 -25.75 8.39
CA TYR A 179 -9.11 -25.10 7.10
C TYR A 179 -8.03 -23.99 7.10
N LYS A 180 -6.87 -24.28 7.68
CA LYS A 180 -5.76 -23.32 7.88
C LYS A 180 -5.42 -22.52 6.63
N LYS A 181 -5.34 -23.18 5.46
CA LYS A 181 -4.99 -22.52 4.20
C LYS A 181 -5.97 -21.39 3.87
N ARG A 182 -7.27 -21.65 3.98
CA ARG A 182 -8.33 -20.67 3.72
C ARG A 182 -8.29 -19.53 4.75
N PHE A 183 -8.07 -19.87 6.03
CA PHE A 183 -7.95 -18.89 7.10
C PHE A 183 -6.75 -17.95 6.88
N PHE A 184 -5.55 -18.51 6.66
CA PHE A 184 -4.36 -17.67 6.42
C PHE A 184 -4.48 -16.83 5.15
N MET A 185 -5.06 -17.35 4.07
CA MET A 185 -5.28 -16.59 2.85
C MET A 185 -6.20 -15.38 3.09
N MET A 186 -7.27 -15.55 3.89
CA MET A 186 -8.18 -14.47 4.28
C MET A 186 -7.49 -13.46 5.18
N VAL A 187 -6.74 -13.91 6.19
CA VAL A 187 -5.97 -13.06 7.10
C VAL A 187 -4.94 -12.22 6.35
N ILE A 188 -4.15 -12.84 5.45
CA ILE A 188 -3.14 -12.12 4.66
C ILE A 188 -3.79 -11.07 3.76
N GLY A 189 -4.92 -11.38 3.12
CA GLY A 189 -5.66 -10.40 2.31
C GLY A 189 -6.14 -9.20 3.12
N VAL A 190 -6.77 -9.44 4.28
CA VAL A 190 -7.23 -8.35 5.17
C VAL A 190 -6.05 -7.57 5.75
N CYS A 191 -5.00 -8.27 6.20
CA CYS A 191 -3.77 -7.62 6.70
C CYS A 191 -3.12 -6.72 5.64
N GLY A 192 -3.08 -7.16 4.38
CA GLY A 192 -2.55 -6.34 3.28
C GLY A 192 -3.30 -5.03 3.11
N CYS A 193 -4.63 -5.07 3.07
CA CYS A 193 -5.45 -3.86 2.98
C CYS A 193 -5.31 -2.96 4.20
N THR A 194 -5.36 -3.53 5.41
CA THR A 194 -5.23 -2.75 6.66
C THR A 194 -3.85 -2.14 6.81
N SER A 195 -2.78 -2.83 6.41
CA SER A 195 -1.42 -2.29 6.50
C SER A 195 -1.23 -1.05 5.63
N LEU A 196 -1.86 -1.01 4.44
CA LEU A 196 -1.84 0.18 3.58
C LEU A 196 -2.57 1.35 4.22
N LEU A 197 -3.73 1.11 4.85
CA LEU A 197 -4.44 2.16 5.58
C LEU A 197 -3.63 2.69 6.77
N VAL A 198 -3.06 1.79 7.57
CA VAL A 198 -2.21 2.17 8.72
C VAL A 198 -0.98 2.94 8.26
N ALA A 199 -0.34 2.51 7.17
CA ALA A 199 0.79 3.23 6.60
C ALA A 199 0.40 4.65 6.14
N ALA A 200 -0.75 4.80 5.45
CA ALA A 200 -1.23 6.10 4.99
C ALA A 200 -1.53 7.06 6.16
N PHE A 201 -2.24 6.58 7.18
CA PHE A 201 -2.50 7.38 8.39
C PHE A 201 -1.24 7.66 9.20
N GLY A 202 -0.32 6.68 9.30
CA GLY A 202 0.95 6.84 9.98
C GLY A 202 1.85 7.89 9.33
N ILE A 203 1.90 7.94 8.01
CA ILE A 203 2.62 8.99 7.27
C ILE A 203 1.98 10.36 7.54
N ASN A 204 0.65 10.45 7.47
CA ASN A 204 -0.07 11.69 7.75
C ASN A 204 0.21 12.21 9.18
N ASP A 205 0.16 11.32 10.16
CA ASP A 205 0.42 11.65 11.56
C ASP A 205 1.89 12.08 11.77
N SER A 206 2.83 11.35 11.16
CA SER A 206 4.25 11.70 11.18
C SER A 206 4.52 13.08 10.59
N ILE A 207 3.90 13.42 9.46
CA ILE A 207 4.07 14.74 8.83
C ILE A 207 3.52 15.85 9.74
N LYS A 208 2.36 15.64 10.37
CA LYS A 208 1.79 16.63 11.30
C LYS A 208 2.67 16.84 12.52
N ASN A 209 3.25 15.78 13.04
CA ASN A 209 4.05 15.84 14.26
C ASN A 209 5.48 16.34 14.00
N VAL A 210 6.01 16.22 12.77
CA VAL A 210 7.35 16.72 12.43
C VAL A 210 7.53 18.19 12.78
N VAL A 211 6.54 19.02 12.46
CA VAL A 211 6.60 20.46 12.74
C VAL A 211 6.66 20.72 14.25
N SER A 212 5.76 20.08 15.01
CA SER A 212 5.74 20.23 16.48
C SER A 212 7.04 19.69 17.11
N ASP A 213 7.48 18.48 16.71
CA ASP A 213 8.70 17.90 17.24
C ASP A 213 9.95 18.74 16.90
N GLN A 214 9.96 19.37 15.73
CA GLN A 214 11.09 20.17 15.29
C GLN A 214 11.19 21.49 16.07
N TYR A 215 10.05 22.17 16.29
CA TYR A 215 10.04 23.45 17.02
C TYR A 215 9.97 23.30 18.55
N ASP A 216 9.38 22.20 19.05
CA ASP A 216 9.30 21.98 20.50
C ASP A 216 10.57 21.32 21.06
N ASN A 217 11.23 20.45 20.26
CA ASN A 217 12.32 19.58 20.75
C ASN A 217 13.71 19.88 20.13
N ILE A 218 13.76 20.49 18.94
CA ILE A 218 15.01 20.70 18.21
C ILE A 218 15.36 22.19 18.09
N TYR A 219 14.43 23.00 17.63
CA TYR A 219 14.62 24.45 17.47
C TYR A 219 14.05 25.18 18.67
N HIS A 220 14.92 25.51 19.64
CA HIS A 220 14.55 26.34 20.79
C HIS A 220 14.87 27.82 20.52
N VAL A 221 14.43 28.32 19.36
CA VAL A 221 14.65 29.72 18.96
C VAL A 221 13.30 30.37 18.64
N ASP A 222 13.08 31.56 19.21
CA ASP A 222 11.84 32.33 18.98
C ASP A 222 11.87 33.04 17.61
N TYR A 223 13.03 33.52 17.22
CA TYR A 223 13.23 34.26 15.97
C TYR A 223 14.55 33.89 15.30
N THR A 224 14.55 33.87 13.97
CA THR A 224 15.75 33.75 13.14
C THR A 224 15.84 35.01 12.28
N VAL A 225 16.95 35.75 12.46
CA VAL A 225 17.25 36.93 11.65
C VAL A 225 18.36 36.57 10.68
N THR A 226 18.13 36.80 9.38
CA THR A 226 19.12 36.56 8.34
C THR A 226 19.67 37.88 7.85
N PHE A 227 21.00 38.00 7.84
CA PHE A 227 21.71 39.17 7.33
C PHE A 227 22.20 38.90 5.90
N ASP A 228 22.10 39.94 5.03
CA ASP A 228 22.55 39.83 3.64
C ASP A 228 24.09 39.82 3.49
N LYS A 229 24.82 40.13 4.56
CA LYS A 229 26.29 40.14 4.61
C LYS A 229 26.79 39.52 5.90
N ASP A 230 28.01 39.05 5.87
CA ASP A 230 28.71 38.64 7.08
C ASP A 230 28.95 39.83 7.97
N LEU A 231 28.57 39.72 9.23
CA LEU A 231 28.77 40.79 10.24
C LEU A 231 30.13 40.63 10.88
N SER A 232 30.82 41.75 11.09
CA SER A 232 32.01 41.80 11.92
C SER A 232 31.65 41.61 13.39
N GLU A 233 32.65 41.26 14.23
CA GLU A 233 32.41 41.06 15.66
C GLU A 233 31.89 42.37 16.36
N GLU A 234 32.32 43.54 15.85
CA GLU A 234 31.82 44.81 16.34
C GLU A 234 30.34 45.05 15.99
N GLU A 235 29.93 44.76 14.75
CA GLU A 235 28.54 44.87 14.30
C GLU A 235 27.61 43.85 15.02
N LYS A 236 28.11 42.69 15.34
CA LYS A 236 27.38 41.70 16.13
C LYS A 236 27.09 42.21 17.55
N GLN A 237 28.12 42.83 18.19
CA GLN A 237 27.97 43.35 19.53
C GLN A 237 27.04 44.56 19.56
N GLU A 238 27.15 45.47 18.56
CA GLU A 238 26.26 46.59 18.40
C GLU A 238 24.79 46.12 18.24
N PHE A 239 24.55 45.09 17.44
CA PHE A 239 23.20 44.53 17.27
C PHE A 239 22.62 43.96 18.58
N ILE A 240 23.44 43.30 19.41
CA ILE A 240 23.01 42.79 20.72
C ILE A 240 22.67 43.98 21.65
N ASP A 241 23.57 44.98 21.70
CA ASP A 241 23.41 46.13 22.62
C ASP A 241 22.19 46.98 22.29
N GLU A 242 21.93 47.24 20.98
CA GLU A 242 20.76 47.95 20.52
C GLU A 242 19.44 47.24 20.81
N ASN A 243 19.46 45.88 20.78
CA ASN A 243 18.26 45.08 20.95
C ASN A 243 18.18 44.39 22.32
N SER A 244 19.01 44.76 23.26
CA SER A 244 19.11 44.16 24.60
C SER A 244 17.81 44.15 25.41
N SER A 245 16.85 44.99 25.06
CA SER A 245 15.50 45.02 25.70
C SER A 245 14.56 43.89 25.19
N VAL A 246 14.87 43.29 24.02
CA VAL A 246 14.02 42.29 23.35
C VAL A 246 14.74 40.94 23.28
N ILE A 247 16.06 40.93 23.12
CA ILE A 247 16.88 39.74 22.99
C ILE A 247 17.41 39.36 24.38
N SER A 248 17.01 38.17 24.86
CA SER A 248 17.56 37.60 26.10
C SER A 248 18.81 36.78 25.87
N ASP A 249 18.90 36.08 24.75
CA ASP A 249 20.07 35.30 24.33
C ASP A 249 20.08 35.21 22.80
N CYS A 250 21.26 35.16 22.17
CA CYS A 250 21.37 35.02 20.72
C CYS A 250 22.60 34.20 20.33
N LEU A 251 22.45 33.46 19.22
CA LEU A 251 23.53 32.66 18.63
C LEU A 251 23.73 33.09 17.18
N PHE A 252 24.93 33.55 16.85
CA PHE A 252 25.28 33.81 15.46
C PHE A 252 25.80 32.55 14.80
N LEU A 253 25.18 32.19 13.68
CA LEU A 253 25.54 31.03 12.88
C LEU A 253 25.92 31.47 11.48
N ASN A 254 26.99 30.91 10.95
CA ASN A 254 27.33 31.07 9.55
C ASN A 254 26.96 29.79 8.81
N THR A 255 26.06 29.91 7.84
CA THR A 255 25.56 28.74 7.07
C THR A 255 26.32 28.70 5.74
N LEU A 256 27.14 27.67 5.56
CA LEU A 256 27.83 27.42 4.33
C LEU A 256 27.21 26.24 3.59
N SER A 257 26.95 26.40 2.29
CA SER A 257 26.56 25.30 1.44
C SER A 257 27.82 24.61 0.93
N VAL A 258 27.99 23.35 1.31
CA VAL A 258 29.12 22.53 0.89
C VAL A 258 28.67 21.29 0.13
N ASP A 259 29.43 20.91 -0.88
CA ASP A 259 29.17 19.70 -1.63
C ASP A 259 29.84 18.50 -0.98
N ALA A 260 29.05 17.64 -0.36
CA ALA A 260 29.49 16.34 0.16
C ALA A 260 29.58 15.33 -0.98
N ARG A 261 30.76 14.80 -1.25
CA ARG A 261 31.01 13.80 -2.28
C ARG A 261 31.28 12.42 -1.69
N SER A 262 30.49 11.45 -2.13
CA SER A 262 30.71 10.03 -1.80
C SER A 262 30.70 9.22 -3.10
N GLY A 263 31.86 8.83 -3.60
CA GLY A 263 32.02 8.21 -4.91
C GLY A 263 31.56 9.14 -6.04
N ASP A 264 30.61 8.70 -6.86
CA ASP A 264 30.00 9.47 -7.95
C ASP A 264 28.80 10.31 -7.52
N SER A 265 28.35 10.18 -6.28
CA SER A 265 27.21 10.94 -5.75
C SER A 265 27.70 12.23 -5.10
N ILE A 266 27.18 13.37 -5.57
CA ILE A 266 27.41 14.71 -5.00
C ILE A 266 26.07 15.18 -4.42
N LYS A 267 26.09 15.61 -3.17
CA LYS A 267 24.92 16.22 -2.50
C LYS A 267 25.36 17.50 -1.84
N SER A 268 24.68 18.60 -2.13
CA SER A 268 24.85 19.84 -1.39
C SER A 268 24.24 19.70 0.00
N VAL A 269 25.00 20.03 1.00
CA VAL A 269 24.62 19.99 2.42
C VAL A 269 24.92 21.36 3.02
N ASN A 270 23.99 21.91 3.79
CA ASN A 270 24.23 23.11 4.58
C ASN A 270 24.90 22.71 5.91
N MET A 271 26.03 23.32 6.20
CA MET A 271 26.76 23.17 7.46
C MET A 271 26.75 24.46 8.23
#